data_0d6e4a30e9e9e02128f175e9a703953f
#
_entry.id   0d6e4a30e9e9e02128f175e9a703953f
#
_cell.length_a   1.000
_cell.length_b   1.000
_cell.length_c   1.000
_cell.angle_alpha   90.00
_cell.angle_beta   90.00
_cell.angle_gamma   90.00
#
_symmetry.space_group_name_H-M   'P 1'
#
loop_
_entity.id
_entity.type
_entity.pdbx_description
1 polymer ?
#
loop_
_entity_poly.entity_id
_entity_poly.type
_entity_poly.pdbx_seq_one_letter_code
_entity_poly.pdbx_strand_id
1 'polypeptide(L)'
;MIRTIISIFITFALIVTLSVYEMYYVHTTFRDYTEILQSLYHKTELQTATYEDGTSIRAFWEKKKHRLHVWIPHTSLQEMDYQMDEALGFLYQQKYEDALPKIEVLLGIAETIPHNYTFGIENIF
;
A
#
# COMPACT_ATOMS: atom_id res chain seq x y z
N MET A 1 -1.49 6.36 -44.25
CA MET A 1 -1.83 7.42 -43.28
C MET A 1 -2.94 7.01 -42.31
N ILE A 2 -4.10 6.59 -42.82
CA ILE A 2 -5.22 6.17 -41.96
C ILE A 2 -4.84 5.01 -41.02
N ARG A 3 -4.13 4.03 -41.53
CA ARG A 3 -3.68 2.86 -40.73
C ARG A 3 -2.76 3.29 -39.59
N THR A 4 -1.87 4.25 -39.85
CA THR A 4 -0.95 4.77 -38.84
C THR A 4 -1.69 5.51 -37.74
N ILE A 5 -2.68 6.32 -38.12
CA ILE A 5 -3.51 7.06 -37.16
C ILE A 5 -4.31 6.10 -36.28
N ILE A 6 -4.91 5.09 -36.88
CA ILE A 6 -5.66 4.07 -36.15
C ILE A 6 -4.73 3.32 -35.15
N SER A 7 -3.53 2.96 -35.59
CA SER A 7 -2.55 2.32 -34.74
C SER A 7 -2.16 3.17 -33.54
N ILE A 8 -1.96 4.47 -33.76
CA ILE A 8 -1.65 5.43 -32.70
C ILE A 8 -2.80 5.51 -31.68
N PHE A 9 -4.06 5.60 -32.17
CA PHE A 9 -5.23 5.62 -31.30
C PHE A 9 -5.38 4.34 -30.49
N ILE A 10 -5.16 3.17 -31.09
CA ILE A 10 -5.24 1.90 -30.40
C ILE A 10 -4.16 1.82 -29.32
N THR A 11 -2.92 2.18 -29.65
CA THR A 11 -1.82 2.19 -28.68
C THR A 11 -2.10 3.14 -27.53
N PHE A 12 -2.57 4.34 -27.82
CA PHE A 12 -2.93 5.32 -26.80
C PHE A 12 -4.04 4.81 -25.89
N ALA A 13 -5.08 4.20 -26.47
CA ALA A 13 -6.20 3.62 -25.71
C ALA A 13 -5.72 2.48 -24.78
N LEU A 14 -4.80 1.63 -25.26
CA LEU A 14 -4.22 0.57 -24.45
C LEU A 14 -3.42 1.13 -23.27
N ILE A 15 -2.60 2.15 -23.51
CA ILE A 15 -1.80 2.79 -22.46
C ILE A 15 -2.71 3.41 -21.40
N VAL A 16 -3.75 4.13 -21.81
CA VAL A 16 -4.71 4.75 -20.89
C VAL A 16 -5.44 3.67 -20.06
N THR A 17 -5.89 2.61 -20.71
CA THR A 17 -6.59 1.51 -20.04
C THR A 17 -5.70 0.83 -19.00
N LEU A 18 -4.45 0.55 -19.34
CA LEU A 18 -3.49 -0.04 -18.40
C LEU A 18 -3.21 0.89 -17.23
N SER A 19 -3.05 2.19 -17.51
CA SER A 19 -2.80 3.18 -16.46
C SER A 19 -3.96 3.28 -15.48
N VAL A 20 -5.19 3.31 -15.98
CA VAL A 20 -6.41 3.34 -15.14
C VAL A 20 -6.52 2.07 -14.32
N TYR A 21 -6.25 0.90 -14.93
CA TYR A 21 -6.29 -0.38 -14.23
C TYR A 21 -5.26 -0.43 -13.11
N GLU A 22 -4.03 0.01 -13.36
CA GLU A 22 -2.97 0.02 -12.37
C GLU A 22 -3.26 1.00 -11.24
N MET A 23 -3.81 2.17 -11.55
CA MET A 23 -4.24 3.14 -10.54
C MET A 23 -5.33 2.54 -9.65
N TYR A 24 -6.32 1.89 -10.25
CA TYR A 24 -7.37 1.18 -9.51
C TYR A 24 -6.78 0.11 -8.60
N TYR A 25 -5.81 -0.66 -9.10
CA TYR A 25 -5.13 -1.69 -8.33
C TYR A 25 -4.41 -1.10 -7.12
N VAL A 26 -3.66 0.00 -7.31
CA VAL A 26 -2.95 0.67 -6.23
C VAL A 26 -3.93 1.16 -5.16
N HIS A 27 -4.98 1.87 -5.56
CA HIS A 27 -5.98 2.39 -4.62
C HIS A 27 -6.69 1.27 -3.86
N THR A 28 -7.08 0.20 -4.54
CA THR A 28 -7.76 -0.94 -3.92
C THR A 28 -6.83 -1.65 -2.94
N THR A 29 -5.58 -1.85 -3.31
CA THR A 29 -4.59 -2.51 -2.47
C THR A 29 -4.35 -1.71 -1.18
N PHE A 30 -4.15 -0.40 -1.28
CA PHE A 30 -3.91 0.42 -0.11
C PHE A 30 -5.17 0.61 0.75
N ARG A 31 -6.35 0.62 0.15
CA ARG A 31 -7.60 0.62 0.90
C ARG A 31 -7.72 -0.65 1.75
N ASP A 32 -7.51 -1.81 1.14
CA ASP A 32 -7.58 -3.10 1.83
C ASP A 32 -6.50 -3.18 2.92
N TYR A 33 -5.29 -2.72 2.61
CA TYR A 33 -4.19 -2.70 3.57
C TYR A 33 -4.51 -1.80 4.76
N THR A 34 -5.07 -0.61 4.50
CA THR A 34 -5.49 0.32 5.56
C THR A 34 -6.56 -0.31 6.45
N GLU A 35 -7.54 -1.01 5.88
CA GLU A 35 -8.58 -1.68 6.66
C GLU A 35 -8.01 -2.74 7.60
N ILE A 36 -7.10 -3.59 7.11
CA ILE A 36 -6.50 -4.61 7.96
C ILE A 36 -5.55 -4.03 9.00
N LEU A 37 -4.85 -2.92 8.69
CA LEU A 37 -4.03 -2.21 9.67
C LEU A 37 -4.88 -1.56 10.75
N GLN A 38 -6.02 -0.99 10.41
CA GLN A 38 -6.96 -0.43 11.39
C GLN A 38 -7.49 -1.51 12.34
N SER A 39 -7.78 -2.69 11.80
CA SER A 39 -8.20 -3.84 12.60
C SER A 39 -7.09 -4.25 13.57
N LEU A 40 -5.84 -4.31 13.09
CA LEU A 40 -4.69 -4.62 13.94
C LEU A 40 -4.48 -3.55 15.01
N TYR A 41 -4.60 -2.28 14.65
CA TYR A 41 -4.49 -1.16 15.60
C TYR A 41 -5.51 -1.30 16.73
N HIS A 42 -6.75 -1.57 16.36
CA HIS A 42 -7.83 -1.74 17.35
C HIS A 42 -7.57 -2.93 18.28
N LYS A 43 -7.15 -4.08 17.73
CA LYS A 43 -6.79 -5.24 18.53
C LYS A 43 -5.61 -4.94 19.46
N THR A 44 -4.65 -4.16 18.98
CA THR A 44 -3.48 -3.77 19.78
C THR A 44 -3.88 -2.84 20.92
N GLU A 45 -4.80 -1.90 20.69
CA GLU A 45 -5.35 -1.04 21.75
C GLU A 45 -6.03 -1.87 22.84
N LEU A 46 -6.76 -2.92 22.44
CA LEU A 46 -7.45 -3.81 23.38
C LEU A 46 -6.51 -4.85 23.99
N GLN A 47 -5.22 -4.85 23.60
CA GLN A 47 -4.21 -5.80 24.04
C GLN A 47 -4.58 -7.26 23.69
N THR A 48 -5.32 -7.45 22.59
CA THR A 48 -5.73 -8.77 22.08
C THR A 48 -5.01 -9.17 20.80
N ALA A 49 -4.20 -8.27 20.23
CA ALA A 49 -3.44 -8.57 19.02
C ALA A 49 -2.38 -9.64 19.30
N THR A 50 -2.21 -10.55 18.35
CA THR A 50 -1.18 -11.60 18.41
C THR A 50 -0.10 -11.33 17.38
N TYR A 51 1.05 -11.97 17.59
CA TYR A 51 2.12 -11.97 16.58
C TYR A 51 1.61 -12.54 15.25
N GLU A 52 0.74 -13.54 15.29
CA GLU A 52 0.16 -14.16 14.09
C GLU A 52 -0.74 -13.17 13.32
N ASP A 53 -1.48 -12.32 14.02
CA ASP A 53 -2.25 -11.25 13.39
C ASP A 53 -1.33 -10.34 12.57
N GLY A 54 -0.19 -9.98 13.14
CA GLY A 54 0.80 -9.15 12.47
C GLY A 54 1.45 -9.86 11.28
N THR A 55 1.84 -11.12 11.42
CA THR A 55 2.47 -11.88 10.33
C THR A 55 1.52 -12.12 9.17
N SER A 56 0.21 -12.24 9.42
CA SER A 56 -0.81 -12.34 8.38
C SER A 56 -0.85 -11.08 7.53
N ILE A 57 -0.76 -9.91 8.15
CA ILE A 57 -0.73 -8.63 7.46
C ILE A 57 0.57 -8.48 6.67
N ARG A 58 1.68 -8.90 7.24
CA ARG A 58 2.97 -8.91 6.53
C ARG A 58 2.92 -9.79 5.29
N ALA A 59 2.33 -10.96 5.38
CA ALA A 59 2.16 -11.87 4.24
C ALA A 59 1.32 -11.22 3.14
N PHE A 60 0.23 -10.54 3.49
CA PHE A 60 -0.57 -9.76 2.55
C PHE A 60 0.28 -8.70 1.85
N TRP A 61 1.04 -7.92 2.60
CA TRP A 61 1.90 -6.87 2.07
C TRP A 61 2.98 -7.41 1.13
N GLU A 62 3.68 -8.46 1.53
CA GLU A 62 4.71 -9.08 0.71
C GLU A 62 4.16 -9.57 -0.64
N LYS A 63 2.95 -10.13 -0.62
CA LYS A 63 2.29 -10.60 -1.84
C LYS A 63 1.96 -9.44 -2.79
N LYS A 64 1.57 -8.28 -2.28
CA LYS A 64 1.17 -7.12 -3.07
C LYS A 64 2.35 -6.24 -3.49
N LYS A 65 3.37 -6.19 -2.67
CA LYS A 65 4.51 -5.28 -2.82
C LYS A 65 5.22 -5.41 -4.16
N HIS A 66 5.40 -6.61 -4.66
CA HIS A 66 6.11 -6.84 -5.92
C HIS A 66 5.50 -6.05 -7.09
N ARG A 67 4.19 -6.02 -7.18
CA ARG A 67 3.50 -5.30 -8.24
C ARG A 67 3.56 -3.79 -8.04
N LEU A 68 3.57 -3.36 -6.80
CA LEU A 68 3.62 -1.94 -6.46
C LEU A 68 4.97 -1.29 -6.76
N HIS A 69 6.06 -2.06 -6.83
CA HIS A 69 7.40 -1.54 -7.14
C HIS A 69 7.47 -0.77 -8.45
N VAL A 70 6.60 -1.06 -9.41
CA VAL A 70 6.57 -0.38 -10.71
C VAL A 70 6.15 1.08 -10.57
N TRP A 71 5.26 1.38 -9.60
CA TRP A 71 4.59 2.68 -9.50
C TRP A 71 4.99 3.48 -8.28
N ILE A 72 5.48 2.83 -7.23
CA ILE A 72 5.74 3.46 -5.94
C ILE A 72 7.23 3.48 -5.68
N PRO A 73 7.79 4.62 -5.20
CA PRO A 73 9.22 4.70 -4.89
C PRO A 73 9.66 3.61 -3.93
N HIS A 74 10.80 3.02 -4.23
CA HIS A 74 11.39 1.96 -3.40
C HIS A 74 11.58 2.42 -1.94
N THR A 75 11.94 3.67 -1.72
CA THR A 75 12.13 4.24 -0.38
C THR A 75 10.86 4.20 0.46
N SER A 76 9.71 4.49 -0.14
CA SER A 76 8.41 4.43 0.55
C SER A 76 8.04 3.00 0.94
N LEU A 77 8.26 2.05 0.05
CA LEU A 77 8.00 0.63 0.32
C LEU A 77 8.94 0.10 1.40
N GLN A 78 10.19 0.52 1.37
CA GLN A 78 11.19 0.13 2.37
C GLN A 78 10.85 0.66 3.75
N GLU A 79 10.38 1.90 3.84
CA GLU A 79 9.94 2.50 5.09
C GLU A 79 8.76 1.70 5.69
N MET A 80 7.81 1.29 4.86
CA MET A 80 6.70 0.45 5.30
C MET A 80 7.21 -0.90 5.84
N ASP A 81 8.18 -1.51 5.17
CA ASP A 81 8.78 -2.76 5.63
C ASP A 81 9.43 -2.59 7.01
N TYR A 82 10.17 -1.52 7.22
CA TYR A 82 10.84 -1.26 8.50
C TYR A 82 9.82 -1.04 9.63
N GLN A 83 8.81 -0.24 9.40
CA GLN A 83 7.79 0.02 10.41
C GLN A 83 6.99 -1.25 10.75
N MET A 84 6.71 -2.07 9.74
CA MET A 84 6.04 -3.35 9.95
C MET A 84 6.92 -4.30 10.79
N ASP A 85 8.20 -4.40 10.47
CA ASP A 85 9.12 -5.26 11.21
C ASP A 85 9.24 -4.83 12.67
N GLU A 86 9.30 -3.53 12.93
CA GLU A 86 9.35 -3.02 14.30
C GLU A 86 8.03 -3.31 15.05
N ALA A 87 6.89 -3.10 14.39
CA ALA A 87 5.58 -3.41 14.98
C ALA A 87 5.47 -4.90 15.33
N LEU A 88 5.92 -5.78 14.42
CA LEU A 88 5.92 -7.22 14.66
C LEU A 88 6.81 -7.61 15.84
N GLY A 89 7.98 -6.99 15.95
CA GLY A 89 8.89 -7.22 17.08
C GLY A 89 8.23 -6.86 18.42
N PHE A 90 7.53 -5.75 18.48
CA PHE A 90 6.81 -5.36 19.69
C PHE A 90 5.63 -6.26 19.99
N LEU A 91 4.88 -6.69 18.98
CA LEU A 91 3.78 -7.64 19.16
C LEU A 91 4.26 -8.99 19.67
N TYR A 92 5.41 -9.45 19.17
CA TYR A 92 6.02 -10.68 19.63
C TYR A 92 6.36 -10.64 21.13
N GLN A 93 6.82 -9.47 21.59
CA GLN A 93 7.17 -9.24 23.00
C GLN A 93 5.96 -8.82 23.85
N GLN A 94 4.77 -8.74 23.26
CA GLN A 94 3.53 -8.25 23.90
C GLN A 94 3.66 -6.82 24.43
N LYS A 95 4.47 -6.02 23.77
CA LYS A 95 4.63 -4.59 24.07
C LYS A 95 3.66 -3.76 23.23
N TYR A 96 2.40 -3.81 23.60
CA TYR A 96 1.32 -3.19 22.83
C TYR A 96 1.46 -1.68 22.72
N GLU A 97 1.87 -1.02 23.79
CA GLU A 97 2.04 0.44 23.81
C GLU A 97 3.14 0.89 22.82
N ASP A 98 4.19 0.09 22.66
CA ASP A 98 5.27 0.38 21.73
C ASP A 98 4.88 0.04 20.30
N ALA A 99 4.02 -0.96 20.09
CA ALA A 99 3.53 -1.36 18.78
C ALA A 99 2.56 -0.33 18.17
N LEU A 100 1.73 0.30 18.99
CA LEU A 100 0.71 1.24 18.53
C LEU A 100 1.25 2.38 17.67
N PRO A 101 2.31 3.11 18.09
CA PRO A 101 2.87 4.18 17.24
C PRO A 101 3.40 3.66 15.89
N LYS A 102 3.93 2.47 15.85
CA LYS A 102 4.46 1.88 14.61
C LYS A 102 3.34 1.56 13.64
N ILE A 103 2.23 1.02 14.13
CA ILE A 103 1.04 0.74 13.33
C ILE A 103 0.43 2.05 12.84
N GLU A 104 0.41 3.07 13.68
CA GLU A 104 -0.09 4.40 13.32
C GLU A 104 0.73 5.02 12.18
N VAL A 105 2.06 4.91 12.22
CA VAL A 105 2.93 5.37 11.13
C VAL A 105 2.63 4.61 9.84
N LEU A 106 2.44 3.30 9.91
CA LEU A 106 2.05 2.48 8.75
C LEU A 106 0.73 2.96 8.15
N LEU A 107 -0.26 3.24 8.99
CA LEU A 107 -1.55 3.77 8.55
C LEU A 107 -1.38 5.10 7.83
N GLY A 108 -0.58 6.01 8.39
CA GLY A 108 -0.31 7.31 7.79
C GLY A 108 0.34 7.19 6.42
N ILE A 109 1.33 6.33 6.28
CA ILE A 109 2.01 6.08 5.00
C ILE A 109 1.03 5.45 3.99
N ALA A 110 0.27 4.46 4.41
CA ALA A 110 -0.69 3.76 3.55
C ALA A 110 -1.80 4.67 3.04
N GLU A 111 -2.21 5.66 3.82
CA GLU A 111 -3.20 6.66 3.40
C GLU A 111 -2.59 7.71 2.47
N THR A 112 -1.34 8.09 2.71
CA THR A 112 -0.66 9.15 1.97
C THR A 112 -0.22 8.72 0.56
N ILE A 113 0.27 7.49 0.40
CA ILE A 113 0.81 7.01 -0.89
C ILE A 113 -0.22 7.10 -2.02
N PRO A 114 -1.44 6.53 -1.90
CA PRO A 114 -2.40 6.62 -3.01
C PRO A 114 -2.86 8.05 -3.27
N HIS A 115 -2.95 8.88 -2.24
CA HIS A 115 -3.31 10.29 -2.40
C HIS A 115 -2.25 11.04 -3.21
N ASN A 116 -0.99 10.87 -2.89
CA ASN A 116 0.11 11.49 -3.62
C ASN A 116 0.18 11.02 -5.07
N TYR A 117 -0.09 9.75 -5.30
CA TYR A 117 -0.13 9.17 -6.64
C TYR A 117 -1.23 9.80 -7.50
N THR A 118 -2.44 9.93 -6.96
CA THR A 118 -3.58 10.57 -7.64
C THR A 118 -3.29 12.04 -7.90
N PHE A 119 -2.75 12.75 -6.93
CA PHE A 119 -2.40 14.16 -7.04
C PHE A 119 -1.36 14.40 -8.13
N GLY A 120 -0.37 13.51 -8.23
CA GLY A 120 0.63 13.57 -9.29
C GLY A 120 0.03 13.49 -10.68
N ILE A 121 -0.98 12.66 -10.88
CA ILE A 121 -1.70 12.55 -12.15
C ILE A 121 -2.51 13.83 -12.45
N GLU A 122 -3.17 14.37 -11.46
CA GLU A 122 -3.92 15.63 -11.60
C GLU A 122 -3.02 16.79 -12.02
N ASN A 123 -1.81 16.84 -11.50
CA ASN A 123 -0.84 17.88 -11.84
C ASN A 123 -0.27 17.74 -13.26
N ILE A 124 -0.31 16.56 -13.85
CA ILE A 124 0.13 16.33 -15.23
C ILE A 124 -0.95 16.76 -16.23
N PHE A 125 -2.18 16.63 -15.85
CA PHE A 125 -3.34 17.00 -16.67
C PHE A 125 -4.00 18.28 -16.17
#